data_61188faedaa30cd5b7f5c468cf1068dd
#
_entry.id   61188faedaa30cd5b7f5c468cf1068dd
#
_cell.length_a   1.000
_cell.length_b   1.000
_cell.length_c   1.000
_cell.angle_alpha   90.00
_cell.angle_beta   90.00
_cell.angle_gamma   90.00
#
_symmetry.space_group_name_H-M   'P 1'
#
loop_
_entity.id
_entity.type
_entity.pdbx_description
1 polymer ?
#
loop_
_entity_poly.entity_id
_entity_poly.type
_entity_poly.pdbx_seq_one_letter_code
_entity_poly.pdbx_strand_id
1 'polypeptide(L)'
;MTINLNIVVADPSVIIRSGFDATLKRIQGLRFHIDEVSAIDTLYEYLKKRKPDILIINPALLGYASLSMLREECACPKLKCVALLYAVAERSLLNQYDEFITIYDSAEEIKNKLEKISIQEEEDKT
;
A
#
# COMPACT_ATOMS: atom_id res chain seq x y z
N MET A 1 -0.59 22.47 3.26
CA MET A 1 0.11 21.93 2.09
C MET A 1 -0.49 20.58 1.71
N THR A 2 -0.81 20.38 0.44
CA THR A 2 -1.42 19.13 -0.01
C THR A 2 -0.33 18.13 -0.38
N ILE A 3 -0.37 16.94 0.20
CA ILE A 3 0.57 15.87 -0.11
C ILE A 3 0.02 15.05 -1.27
N ASN A 4 0.83 14.87 -2.31
CA ASN A 4 0.47 14.03 -3.46
C ASN A 4 1.13 12.66 -3.30
N LEU A 5 0.32 11.62 -3.28
CA LEU A 5 0.81 10.25 -3.12
C LEU A 5 0.39 9.39 -4.32
N ASN A 6 1.33 8.63 -4.84
CA ASN A 6 1.06 7.62 -5.84
C ASN A 6 0.94 6.28 -5.13
N ILE A 7 -0.24 5.68 -5.20
CA ILE A 7 -0.56 4.46 -4.48
C ILE A 7 -0.99 3.38 -5.48
N VAL A 8 -0.50 2.17 -5.29
CA VAL A 8 -1.03 1.01 -6.00
C VAL A 8 -1.71 0.10 -4.97
N VAL A 9 -2.93 -0.33 -5.29
CA VAL A 9 -3.69 -1.27 -4.45
C VAL A 9 -3.68 -2.62 -5.15
N ALA A 10 -3.08 -3.62 -4.51
CA ALA A 10 -2.94 -4.96 -5.05
C ALA A 10 -3.80 -5.94 -4.26
N ASP A 11 -4.88 -6.39 -4.86
CA ASP A 11 -5.82 -7.32 -4.25
C ASP A 11 -6.58 -8.06 -5.35
N PRO A 12 -6.84 -9.37 -5.21
CA PRO A 12 -7.58 -10.10 -6.24
C PRO A 12 -9.04 -9.68 -6.34
N SER A 13 -9.62 -9.07 -5.31
CA SER A 13 -11.03 -8.70 -5.28
C SER A 13 -11.28 -7.31 -5.87
N VAL A 14 -12.07 -7.23 -6.94
CA VAL A 14 -12.47 -5.95 -7.51
C VAL A 14 -13.30 -5.13 -6.52
N ILE A 15 -14.11 -5.79 -5.71
CA ILE A 15 -14.95 -5.10 -4.71
C ILE A 15 -14.08 -4.41 -3.67
N ILE A 16 -13.06 -5.09 -3.18
CA ILE A 16 -12.14 -4.53 -2.18
C ILE A 16 -11.35 -3.37 -2.80
N ARG A 17 -10.79 -3.55 -4.00
CA ARG A 17 -10.02 -2.48 -4.66
C ARG A 17 -10.89 -1.25 -4.90
N SER A 18 -12.08 -1.44 -5.45
CA SER A 18 -12.99 -0.32 -5.75
C SER A 18 -13.47 0.39 -4.50
N GLY A 19 -13.80 -0.37 -3.45
CA GLY A 19 -14.23 0.21 -2.18
C GLY A 19 -13.12 0.99 -1.51
N PHE A 20 -11.91 0.48 -1.57
CA PHE A 20 -10.74 1.15 -1.01
C PHE A 20 -10.45 2.47 -1.75
N ASP A 21 -10.47 2.42 -3.09
CA ASP A 21 -10.31 3.60 -3.94
C ASP A 21 -11.34 4.67 -3.59
N ALA A 22 -12.62 4.30 -3.50
CA ALA A 22 -13.68 5.22 -3.15
C ALA A 22 -13.48 5.83 -1.76
N THR A 23 -13.01 5.03 -0.81
CA THR A 23 -12.73 5.50 0.56
C THR A 23 -11.60 6.52 0.56
N LEU A 24 -10.51 6.25 -0.16
CA LEU A 24 -9.37 7.16 -0.23
C LEU A 24 -9.76 8.50 -0.87
N LYS A 25 -10.61 8.49 -1.87
CA LYS A 25 -11.05 9.71 -2.54
C LYS A 25 -11.87 10.64 -1.65
N ARG A 26 -12.41 10.13 -0.54
CA ARG A 26 -13.14 10.94 0.43
C ARG A 26 -12.23 11.64 1.44
N ILE A 27 -10.97 11.25 1.49
CA ILE A 27 -10.02 11.79 2.46
C ILE A 27 -9.57 13.18 2.01
N GLN A 28 -9.74 14.16 2.89
CA GLN A 28 -9.34 15.55 2.63
C GLN A 28 -7.91 15.79 3.14
N GLY A 29 -7.19 16.68 2.48
CA GLY A 29 -5.83 17.03 2.86
C GLY A 29 -4.75 16.20 2.19
N LEU A 30 -5.14 15.12 1.51
CA LEU A 30 -4.23 14.29 0.74
C LEU A 30 -4.77 14.15 -0.68
N ARG A 31 -3.87 14.18 -1.65
CA ARG A 31 -4.21 13.86 -3.03
C ARG A 31 -3.60 12.52 -3.37
N PHE A 32 -4.41 11.65 -3.94
CA PHE A 32 -3.97 10.31 -4.30
C PHE A 32 -4.11 10.11 -5.80
N HIS A 33 -3.08 9.54 -6.39
CA HIS A 33 -3.20 8.85 -7.65
C HIS A 33 -3.20 7.36 -7.33
N ILE A 34 -4.28 6.68 -7.66
CA ILE A 34 -4.48 5.29 -7.26
C ILE A 34 -4.59 4.42 -8.49
N ASP A 35 -3.72 3.43 -8.59
CA ASP A 35 -3.81 2.37 -9.59
C ASP A 35 -4.15 1.06 -8.90
N GLU A 36 -4.78 0.14 -9.62
CA GLU A 36 -5.22 -1.14 -9.08
C GLU A 36 -4.62 -2.28 -9.87
N VAL A 37 -4.15 -3.32 -9.16
CA VAL A 37 -3.71 -4.56 -9.79
C VAL A 37 -4.33 -5.74 -9.06
N SER A 38 -4.60 -6.82 -9.80
CA SER A 38 -5.30 -8.00 -9.26
C SER A 38 -4.44 -9.24 -9.13
N ALA A 39 -3.22 -9.21 -9.66
CA ALA A 39 -2.34 -10.38 -9.70
C ALA A 39 -0.90 -9.97 -9.46
N ILE A 40 -0.11 -10.93 -8.96
CA ILE A 40 1.29 -10.68 -8.62
C ILE A 40 2.13 -10.33 -9.86
N ASP A 41 1.91 -10.98 -10.98
CA ASP A 41 2.67 -10.71 -12.21
C ASP A 41 2.46 -9.28 -12.69
N THR A 42 1.21 -8.83 -12.68
CA THR A 42 0.85 -7.46 -13.05
C THR A 42 1.46 -6.45 -12.09
N LEU A 43 1.52 -6.81 -10.80
CA LEU A 43 2.13 -5.95 -9.79
C LEU A 43 3.62 -5.74 -10.07
N TYR A 44 4.37 -6.82 -10.37
CA TYR A 44 5.79 -6.70 -10.68
C TYR A 44 6.02 -5.79 -11.88
N GLU A 45 5.24 -5.97 -12.94
CA GLU A 45 5.34 -5.10 -14.14
C GLU A 45 5.04 -3.64 -13.80
N TYR A 46 4.00 -3.42 -12.99
CA TYR A 46 3.61 -2.08 -12.56
C TYR A 46 4.74 -1.40 -11.79
N LEU A 47 5.28 -2.08 -10.79
CA LEU A 47 6.32 -1.52 -9.93
C LEU A 47 7.59 -1.18 -10.69
N LYS A 48 7.96 -1.98 -11.68
CA LYS A 48 9.14 -1.72 -12.50
C LYS A 48 8.99 -0.45 -13.34
N LYS A 49 7.77 -0.15 -13.78
CA LYS A 49 7.50 0.99 -14.66
C LYS A 49 7.13 2.27 -13.94
N ARG A 50 6.35 2.18 -12.87
CA ARG A 50 5.69 3.36 -12.26
C ARG A 50 6.33 3.86 -10.98
N LYS A 51 6.98 3.00 -10.22
CA LYS A 51 7.65 3.39 -8.96
C LYS A 51 6.73 4.20 -8.02
N PRO A 52 5.62 3.61 -7.52
CA PRO A 52 4.72 4.34 -6.63
C PRO A 52 5.36 4.61 -5.26
N ASP A 53 4.76 5.50 -4.48
CA ASP A 53 5.21 5.80 -3.12
C ASP A 53 4.79 4.71 -2.14
N ILE A 54 3.58 4.20 -2.29
CA ILE A 54 2.97 3.24 -1.37
C ILE A 54 2.36 2.07 -2.13
N LEU A 55 2.65 0.86 -1.67
CA LEU A 55 1.98 -0.35 -2.10
C LEU A 55 1.06 -0.81 -0.98
N ILE A 56 -0.24 -0.90 -1.26
CA ILE A 56 -1.21 -1.49 -0.35
C ILE A 56 -1.56 -2.85 -0.94
N ILE A 57 -1.19 -3.92 -0.23
CA ILE A 57 -1.26 -5.27 -0.78
C ILE A 57 -1.90 -6.26 0.18
N ASN A 58 -2.80 -7.08 -0.36
CA ASN A 58 -3.25 -8.28 0.35
C ASN A 58 -2.07 -9.26 0.40
N PRO A 59 -1.56 -9.60 1.60
CA PRO A 59 -0.39 -10.48 1.70
C PRO A 59 -0.51 -11.82 0.98
N ALA A 60 -1.73 -12.31 0.78
CA ALA A 60 -1.96 -13.56 0.05
C ALA A 60 -1.44 -13.52 -1.39
N LEU A 61 -1.36 -12.32 -2.00
CA LEU A 61 -0.83 -12.19 -3.36
C LEU A 61 0.65 -12.48 -3.46
N LEU A 62 1.41 -12.26 -2.37
CA LEU A 62 2.85 -12.51 -2.40
C LEU A 62 3.19 -14.01 -2.46
N GLY A 63 2.32 -14.86 -1.91
CA GLY A 63 2.61 -16.27 -1.82
C GLY A 63 3.89 -16.52 -1.04
N TYR A 64 4.88 -17.11 -1.69
CA TYR A 64 6.17 -17.39 -1.06
C TYR A 64 7.19 -16.26 -1.22
N ALA A 65 6.86 -15.22 -1.97
CA ALA A 65 7.77 -14.09 -2.16
C ALA A 65 7.78 -13.19 -0.92
N SER A 66 8.90 -12.53 -0.68
CA SER A 66 9.00 -11.55 0.40
C SER A 66 8.95 -10.13 -0.17
N LEU A 67 8.64 -9.16 0.69
CA LEU A 67 8.69 -7.76 0.29
C LEU A 67 10.10 -7.31 -0.05
N SER A 68 11.11 -7.86 0.62
CA SER A 68 12.52 -7.57 0.30
C SER A 68 12.85 -7.96 -1.13
N MET A 69 12.44 -9.16 -1.54
CA MET A 69 12.63 -9.64 -2.91
C MET A 69 11.90 -8.76 -3.91
N LEU A 70 10.67 -8.37 -3.59
CA LEU A 70 9.87 -7.52 -4.46
C LEU A 70 10.53 -6.15 -4.66
N ARG A 71 10.99 -5.54 -3.58
CA ARG A 71 11.68 -4.24 -3.66
C ARG A 71 12.95 -4.33 -4.47
N GLU A 72 13.71 -5.39 -4.29
CA GLU A 72 14.97 -5.60 -5.00
C GLU A 72 14.75 -5.83 -6.49
N GLU A 73 13.87 -6.76 -6.84
CA GLU A 73 13.59 -7.11 -8.24
C GLU A 73 12.98 -5.95 -9.02
N CYS A 74 12.18 -5.12 -8.37
CA CYS A 74 11.51 -3.98 -9.02
C CYS A 74 12.30 -2.68 -8.89
N ALA A 75 13.46 -2.71 -8.25
CA ALA A 75 14.30 -1.54 -8.00
C ALA A 75 13.54 -0.43 -7.27
N CYS A 76 12.77 -0.81 -6.24
CA CYS A 76 11.97 0.11 -5.43
C CYS A 76 12.39 0.04 -3.95
N PRO A 77 13.64 0.42 -3.61
CA PRO A 77 14.14 0.25 -2.23
C PRO A 77 13.40 1.09 -1.19
N LYS A 78 12.77 2.19 -1.61
CA LYS A 78 12.07 3.11 -0.71
C LYS A 78 10.56 2.89 -0.69
N LEU A 79 10.06 1.88 -1.40
CA LEU A 79 8.63 1.60 -1.44
C LEU A 79 8.10 1.29 -0.03
N LYS A 80 7.08 2.03 0.39
CA LYS A 80 6.39 1.75 1.64
C LYS A 80 5.32 0.70 1.38
N CYS A 81 5.31 -0.35 2.19
CA CYS A 81 4.40 -1.48 1.99
C CYS A 81 3.41 -1.56 3.14
N VAL A 82 2.14 -1.55 2.80
CA VAL A 82 1.02 -1.61 3.74
C VAL A 82 0.25 -2.90 3.49
N ALA A 83 0.07 -3.70 4.53
CA ALA A 83 -0.74 -4.91 4.42
C ALA A 83 -2.22 -4.56 4.45
N LEU A 84 -3.00 -5.07 3.50
CA LEU A 84 -4.45 -4.95 3.50
C LEU A 84 -5.05 -6.26 3.98
N LEU A 85 -5.71 -6.24 5.13
CA LEU A 85 -6.16 -7.43 5.83
C LEU A 85 -7.68 -7.51 5.88
N TYR A 86 -8.21 -8.71 5.67
CA TYR A 86 -9.65 -8.99 5.78
C TYR A 86 -10.03 -9.41 7.20
N ALA A 87 -9.05 -9.83 7.97
CA ALA A 87 -9.24 -10.27 9.35
C ALA A 87 -7.96 -9.98 10.14
N VAL A 88 -8.01 -10.15 11.45
CA VAL A 88 -6.82 -9.99 12.29
C VAL A 88 -5.80 -11.05 11.88
N ALA A 89 -4.63 -10.61 11.44
CA ALA A 89 -3.55 -11.50 11.04
C ALA A 89 -2.56 -11.67 12.20
N GLU A 90 -1.80 -12.76 12.14
CA GLU A 90 -0.73 -12.98 13.10
C GLU A 90 0.34 -11.89 12.95
N ARG A 91 0.80 -11.37 14.07
CA ARG A 91 1.81 -10.29 14.09
C ARG A 91 3.11 -10.67 13.38
N SER A 92 3.47 -11.94 13.41
CA SER A 92 4.68 -12.40 12.73
C SER A 92 4.66 -12.16 11.24
N LEU A 93 3.48 -12.20 10.62
CA LEU A 93 3.33 -11.95 9.18
C LEU A 93 3.43 -10.46 8.85
N LEU A 94 3.23 -9.60 9.84
CA LEU A 94 3.17 -8.15 9.62
C LEU A 94 4.50 -7.44 9.86
N ASN A 95 5.50 -8.15 10.38
CA ASN A 95 6.79 -7.54 10.74
C ASN A 95 7.53 -6.92 9.55
N GLN A 96 7.30 -7.41 8.34
CA GLN A 96 7.95 -6.89 7.15
C GLN A 96 7.23 -5.68 6.53
N TYR A 97 6.04 -5.33 7.04
CA TYR A 97 5.24 -4.22 6.52
C TYR A 97 5.46 -2.96 7.33
N ASP A 98 5.39 -1.81 6.67
CA ASP A 98 5.51 -0.52 7.33
C ASP A 98 4.26 -0.17 8.14
N GLU A 99 3.10 -0.64 7.68
CA GLU A 99 1.83 -0.42 8.35
C GLU A 99 0.83 -1.50 7.90
N PHE A 100 -0.31 -1.59 8.56
CA PHE A 100 -1.40 -2.46 8.12
C PHE A 100 -2.74 -1.77 8.24
N ILE A 101 -3.62 -2.06 7.29
CA ILE A 101 -4.98 -1.54 7.20
C ILE A 101 -5.92 -2.74 7.12
N THR A 102 -7.02 -2.70 7.85
CA THR A 102 -8.04 -3.75 7.76
C THR A 102 -9.24 -3.21 7.00
N ILE A 103 -10.07 -4.11 6.47
CA ILE A 103 -11.31 -3.71 5.79
C ILE A 103 -12.33 -3.06 6.74
N TYR A 104 -12.06 -3.09 8.05
CA TYR A 104 -12.91 -2.47 9.06
C TYR A 104 -12.42 -1.08 9.49
N ASP A 105 -11.29 -0.64 8.99
CA ASP A 105 -10.76 0.68 9.33
C ASP A 105 -11.64 1.78 8.71
N SER A 106 -11.85 2.84 9.48
CA SER A 106 -12.56 4.03 8.98
C SER A 106 -11.65 4.81 8.02
N ALA A 107 -12.25 5.71 7.24
CA ALA A 107 -11.48 6.60 6.36
C ALA A 107 -10.47 7.41 7.15
N GLU A 108 -10.84 7.88 8.35
CA GLU A 108 -9.94 8.67 9.20
C GLU A 108 -8.77 7.85 9.72
N GLU A 109 -9.01 6.60 10.13
CA GLU A 109 -7.94 5.71 10.55
C GLU A 109 -6.95 5.45 9.41
N ILE A 110 -7.46 5.22 8.20
CA ILE A 110 -6.64 5.02 7.01
C ILE A 110 -5.82 6.27 6.73
N LYS A 111 -6.45 7.44 6.78
CA LYS A 111 -5.77 8.72 6.58
C LYS A 111 -4.59 8.89 7.55
N ASN A 112 -4.84 8.65 8.84
CA ASN A 112 -3.81 8.81 9.86
C ASN A 112 -2.63 7.86 9.62
N LYS A 113 -2.89 6.64 9.21
CA LYS A 113 -1.85 5.67 8.90
C LYS A 113 -1.01 6.09 7.70
N LEU A 114 -1.65 6.58 6.65
CA LEU A 114 -0.96 7.03 5.44
C LEU A 114 -0.15 8.31 5.70
N GLU A 115 -0.67 9.24 6.47
CA GLU A 115 0.06 10.44 6.87
C GLU A 115 1.31 10.08 7.66
N LYS A 116 1.20 9.16 8.60
CA LYS A 116 2.32 8.72 9.43
C LYS A 116 3.47 8.17 8.58
N ILE A 117 3.15 7.35 7.60
CA ILE A 117 4.16 6.77 6.70
C ILE A 117 4.83 7.87 5.87
N SER A 118 4.04 8.81 5.35
CA SER A 118 4.54 9.91 4.52
C SER A 118 5.46 10.84 5.29
N ILE A 119 5.13 11.14 6.54
CA ILE A 119 5.95 11.98 7.41
C ILE A 119 7.28 11.30 7.72
N GLN A 120 7.28 9.99 7.99
CA GLN A 120 8.50 9.24 8.25
C GLN A 120 9.45 9.28 7.07
N GLU A 121 8.94 9.26 5.84
CA GLU A 121 9.77 9.35 4.64
C GLU A 121 10.47 10.71 4.55
N GLU A 122 9.79 11.80 4.88
CA GLU A 122 10.39 13.14 4.89
C GLU A 122 11.48 13.26 5.95
N GLU A 123 11.27 12.70 7.14
CA GLU A 123 12.28 12.70 8.20
C GLU A 123 13.53 11.92 7.81
N ASP A 124 13.36 10.81 7.11
CA ASP A 124 14.48 9.98 6.67
C ASP A 124 15.35 10.66 5.61
N LYS A 125 14.86 11.71 4.96
CA LYS A 125 15.61 12.46 3.95
C LYS A 125 16.46 13.59 4.53
N THR A 126 16.29 13.88 5.78
CA THR A 126 17.09 14.88 6.48
C THR A 126 18.22 14.23 7.25
#